data_e480a2a5bbc5675c42858f6b8e9e74a7
#
_entry.id   e480a2a5bbc5675c42858f6b8e9e74a7
#
_cell.length_a   1.000
_cell.length_b   1.000
_cell.length_c   1.000
_cell.angle_alpha   90.00
_cell.angle_beta   90.00
_cell.angle_gamma   90.00
#
_symmetry.space_group_name_H-M   'P 1'
#
loop_
_entity.id
_entity.type
_entity.pdbx_description
1 polymer ?
#
loop_
_entity_poly.entity_id
_entity_poly.type
_entity_poly.pdbx_seq_one_letter_code
_entity_poly.pdbx_strand_id
1 'polypeptide(L)'
;MKILAKGNGNGNGHAMFIGRWQPWHKGHRWLIDQALNEGKKVLICIRDVEADEKNPWSPIEVMLNITNELIELIEEGRIKIIIIPDIESVNIGRGIGYDVIEHVPPQEIGEISATKIREGKI
;
A
#
# COMPACT_ATOMS: atom_id res chain seq x y z
N MET A 1 13.45 0.67 8.38
CA MET A 1 12.79 1.92 7.95
C MET A 1 13.84 2.95 7.58
N LYS A 2 13.63 3.62 6.48
CA LYS A 2 14.52 4.68 6.02
C LYS A 2 13.68 5.92 5.69
N ILE A 3 14.02 7.05 6.30
CA ILE A 3 13.36 8.33 6.01
C ILE A 3 14.05 8.96 4.80
N LEU A 4 13.34 9.06 3.69
CA LEU A 4 13.85 9.67 2.45
C LEU A 4 13.69 11.18 2.44
N ALA A 5 12.64 11.68 3.09
CA ALA A 5 12.39 13.10 3.27
C ALA A 5 11.59 13.32 4.54
N LYS A 6 12.00 14.30 5.34
CA LYS A 6 11.34 14.66 6.60
C LYS A 6 10.48 15.91 6.38
N GLY A 7 9.17 15.78 6.53
CA GLY A 7 8.23 16.85 6.27
C GLY A 7 7.55 17.44 7.49
N ASN A 8 7.90 16.99 8.68
CA ASN A 8 7.29 17.44 9.95
C ASN A 8 5.77 17.20 9.99
N GLY A 9 5.33 16.04 9.48
CA GLY A 9 3.94 15.63 9.58
C GLY A 9 3.47 15.62 11.03
N ASN A 10 2.21 16.00 11.26
CA ASN A 10 1.66 16.15 12.61
C ASN A 10 0.99 14.88 13.14
N GLY A 11 1.03 13.78 12.41
CA GLY A 11 0.42 12.51 12.81
C GLY A 11 -1.10 12.43 12.65
N ASN A 12 -1.75 13.48 12.17
CA ASN A 12 -3.21 13.50 11.97
C ASN A 12 -3.66 13.05 10.59
N GLY A 13 -2.73 12.94 9.65
CA GLY A 13 -3.00 12.49 8.30
C GLY A 13 -2.92 10.97 8.18
N HIS A 14 -3.07 10.49 6.95
CA HIS A 14 -2.95 9.07 6.61
C HIS A 14 -1.54 8.76 6.12
N ALA A 15 -1.05 7.57 6.45
CA ALA A 15 0.13 7.01 5.81
C ALA A 15 -0.31 6.41 4.47
N MET A 16 0.19 6.95 3.38
CA MET A 16 -0.22 6.57 2.02
C MET A 16 0.68 5.47 1.47
N PHE A 17 0.06 4.44 0.90
CA PHE A 17 0.74 3.34 0.21
C PHE A 17 0.15 3.18 -1.18
N ILE A 18 0.99 3.19 -2.20
CA ILE A 18 0.56 3.17 -3.60
C ILE A 18 1.04 1.88 -4.27
N GLY A 19 0.15 1.19 -4.97
CA GLY A 19 0.53 -0.03 -5.67
C GLY A 19 -0.59 -0.56 -6.56
N ARG A 20 -0.33 -1.70 -7.19
CA ARG A 20 -1.35 -2.44 -7.95
C ARG A 20 -2.00 -3.53 -7.13
N TRP A 21 -1.29 -4.08 -6.12
CA TRP A 21 -1.80 -5.04 -5.15
C TRP A 21 -2.42 -6.30 -5.80
N GLN A 22 -1.69 -6.97 -6.66
CA GLN A 22 -2.17 -8.02 -7.57
C GLN A 22 -1.58 -9.41 -7.31
N PRO A 23 -2.05 -10.21 -6.35
CA PRO A 23 -3.08 -9.91 -5.36
C PRO A 23 -2.51 -9.32 -4.08
N TRP A 24 -3.38 -8.92 -3.18
CA TRP A 24 -3.00 -8.55 -1.81
C TRP A 24 -2.43 -9.81 -1.10
N HIS A 25 -1.30 -9.65 -0.41
CA HIS A 25 -0.64 -10.76 0.28
C HIS A 25 0.01 -10.32 1.60
N LYS A 26 0.64 -11.27 2.28
CA LYS A 26 1.27 -11.06 3.59
C LYS A 26 2.35 -9.97 3.57
N GLY A 27 3.07 -9.85 2.48
CA GLY A 27 4.08 -8.79 2.33
C GLY A 27 3.45 -7.40 2.33
N HIS A 28 2.30 -7.24 1.66
CA HIS A 28 1.54 -5.99 1.67
C HIS A 28 0.99 -5.71 3.06
N ARG A 29 0.49 -6.73 3.76
CA ARG A 29 0.00 -6.59 5.13
C ARG A 29 1.13 -6.15 6.06
N TRP A 30 2.30 -6.78 5.96
CA TRP A 30 3.47 -6.37 6.74
C TRP A 30 3.78 -4.89 6.52
N LEU A 31 3.73 -4.46 5.25
CA LEU A 31 4.05 -3.08 4.88
C LEU A 31 3.14 -2.07 5.58
N ILE A 32 1.82 -2.26 5.50
CA ILE A 32 0.88 -1.33 6.15
C ILE A 32 0.92 -1.44 7.67
N ASP A 33 1.29 -2.60 8.21
CA ASP A 33 1.41 -2.80 9.65
C ASP A 33 2.49 -1.90 10.26
N GLN A 34 3.49 -1.49 9.49
CA GLN A 34 4.51 -0.55 9.98
C GLN A 34 3.88 0.78 10.41
N ALA A 35 2.86 1.24 9.69
CA ALA A 35 2.12 2.44 10.05
C ALA A 35 1.04 2.16 11.09
N LEU A 36 0.30 1.06 10.94
CA LEU A 36 -0.77 0.70 11.87
C LEU A 36 -0.24 0.49 13.29
N ASN A 37 0.93 -0.14 13.42
CA ASN A 37 1.55 -0.39 14.73
C ASN A 37 2.02 0.89 15.43
N GLU A 38 2.22 1.96 14.67
CA GLU A 38 2.52 3.28 15.22
C GLU A 38 1.26 4.08 15.53
N GLY A 39 0.08 3.48 15.41
CA GLY A 39 -1.20 4.15 15.65
C GLY A 39 -1.67 5.06 14.52
N LYS A 40 -1.03 4.99 13.36
CA LYS A 40 -1.39 5.82 12.21
C LYS A 40 -2.59 5.25 11.46
N LYS A 41 -3.33 6.13 10.79
CA LYS A 41 -4.33 5.73 9.81
C LYS A 41 -3.61 5.45 8.49
N VAL A 42 -4.17 4.54 7.70
CA VAL A 42 -3.57 4.11 6.43
C VAL A 42 -4.49 4.44 5.26
N LEU A 43 -3.90 4.96 4.17
CA LEU A 43 -4.57 5.16 2.90
C LEU A 43 -3.92 4.23 1.88
N ILE A 44 -4.70 3.26 1.38
CA ILE A 44 -4.24 2.37 0.32
C ILE A 44 -4.73 2.91 -1.01
N CYS A 45 -3.79 3.23 -1.89
CA CYS A 45 -4.08 3.77 -3.22
C CYS A 45 -3.85 2.68 -4.26
N ILE A 46 -4.87 2.38 -5.03
CA ILE A 46 -4.82 1.40 -6.12
C ILE A 46 -4.65 2.17 -7.42
N ARG A 47 -3.57 1.88 -8.15
CA ARG A 47 -3.33 2.51 -9.43
C ARG A 47 -4.34 2.00 -10.46
N ASP A 48 -5.01 2.92 -11.16
CA ASP A 48 -5.99 2.59 -12.19
C ASP A 48 -5.27 2.21 -13.47
N VAL A 49 -4.88 0.94 -13.55
CA VAL A 49 -4.18 0.35 -14.70
C VAL A 49 -5.03 -0.79 -15.22
N GLU A 50 -5.20 -0.83 -16.55
CA GLU A 50 -5.98 -1.88 -17.19
C GLU A 50 -5.39 -3.27 -16.90
N ALA A 51 -6.26 -4.25 -16.69
CA ALA A 51 -5.84 -5.63 -16.44
C ALA A 51 -5.12 -6.20 -17.67
N ASP A 52 -4.11 -7.03 -17.44
CA ASP A 52 -3.35 -7.70 -18.47
C ASP A 52 -3.01 -9.13 -18.04
N GLU A 53 -2.19 -9.85 -18.81
CA GLU A 53 -1.84 -11.24 -18.50
C GLU A 53 -1.07 -11.38 -17.17
N LYS A 54 -0.23 -10.39 -16.86
CA LYS A 54 0.59 -10.42 -15.63
C LYS A 54 -0.17 -9.90 -14.41
N ASN A 55 -1.13 -9.01 -14.63
CA ASN A 55 -1.93 -8.38 -13.59
C ASN A 55 -3.40 -8.51 -13.97
N PRO A 56 -4.01 -9.69 -13.73
CA PRO A 56 -5.30 -10.04 -14.33
C PRO A 56 -6.53 -9.39 -13.70
N TRP A 57 -6.38 -8.73 -12.56
CA TRP A 57 -7.52 -8.13 -11.87
C TRP A 57 -7.65 -6.65 -12.19
N SER A 58 -8.90 -6.19 -12.38
CA SER A 58 -9.20 -4.77 -12.51
C SER A 58 -9.00 -4.05 -11.17
N PRO A 59 -8.84 -2.71 -11.18
CA PRO A 59 -8.74 -1.96 -9.93
C PRO A 59 -9.91 -2.19 -8.97
N ILE A 60 -11.14 -2.33 -9.50
CA ILE A 60 -12.32 -2.58 -8.67
C ILE A 60 -12.27 -3.97 -8.04
N GLU A 61 -11.84 -4.98 -8.78
CA GLU A 61 -11.66 -6.33 -8.23
C GLU A 61 -10.60 -6.34 -7.12
N VAL A 62 -9.51 -5.61 -7.31
CA VAL A 62 -8.47 -5.44 -6.30
C VAL A 62 -9.05 -4.74 -5.05
N MET A 63 -9.80 -3.67 -5.25
CA MET A 63 -10.44 -2.95 -4.14
C MET A 63 -11.35 -3.87 -3.33
N LEU A 64 -12.18 -4.67 -3.98
CA LEU A 64 -13.07 -5.61 -3.31
C LEU A 64 -12.29 -6.66 -2.53
N ASN A 65 -11.22 -7.18 -3.11
CA ASN A 65 -10.36 -8.16 -2.45
C ASN A 65 -9.73 -7.59 -1.17
N ILE A 66 -9.14 -6.41 -1.27
CA ILE A 66 -8.50 -5.77 -0.11
C ILE A 66 -9.56 -5.41 0.95
N THR A 67 -10.72 -4.92 0.52
CA THR A 67 -11.81 -4.59 1.44
C THR A 67 -12.22 -5.80 2.26
N ASN A 68 -12.38 -6.96 1.63
CA ASN A 68 -12.72 -8.20 2.34
C ASN A 68 -11.64 -8.60 3.33
N GLU A 69 -10.37 -8.50 2.94
CA GLU A 69 -9.25 -8.86 3.80
C GLU A 69 -9.10 -7.95 5.03
N LEU A 70 -9.46 -6.66 4.89
CA LEU A 70 -9.19 -5.64 5.90
C LEU A 70 -10.46 -5.01 6.47
N ILE A 71 -11.60 -5.70 6.35
CA ILE A 71 -12.90 -5.13 6.69
C ILE A 71 -12.97 -4.58 8.12
N GLU A 72 -12.40 -5.26 9.09
CA GLU A 72 -12.43 -4.82 10.48
C GLU A 72 -11.71 -3.48 10.66
N LEU A 73 -10.54 -3.33 10.05
CA LEU A 73 -9.75 -2.10 10.13
C LEU A 73 -10.44 -0.94 9.40
N ILE A 74 -11.14 -1.25 8.30
CA ILE A 74 -11.93 -0.26 7.57
C ILE A 74 -13.10 0.22 8.43
N GLU A 75 -13.81 -0.71 9.07
CA GLU A 75 -14.94 -0.38 9.95
C GLU A 75 -14.50 0.42 11.18
N GLU A 76 -13.28 0.18 11.66
CA GLU A 76 -12.69 0.95 12.76
C GLU A 76 -12.22 2.35 12.33
N GLY A 77 -12.28 2.66 11.04
CA GLY A 77 -11.80 3.94 10.51
C GLY A 77 -10.29 4.05 10.39
N ARG A 78 -9.57 2.91 10.50
CA ARG A 78 -8.11 2.88 10.46
C ARG A 78 -7.55 2.82 9.04
N ILE A 79 -8.33 2.33 8.09
CA ILE A 79 -7.91 2.15 6.69
C ILE A 79 -8.95 2.76 5.76
N LYS A 80 -8.47 3.47 4.76
CA LYS A 80 -9.26 3.96 3.64
C LYS A 80 -8.61 3.44 2.35
N ILE A 81 -9.43 3.02 1.40
CA ILE A 81 -8.97 2.51 0.10
C ILE A 81 -9.54 3.38 -1.00
N ILE A 82 -8.71 3.83 -1.92
CA ILE A 82 -9.14 4.62 -3.07
C ILE A 82 -8.44 4.12 -4.34
N ILE A 83 -9.09 4.33 -5.46
CA ILE A 83 -8.51 4.12 -6.79
C ILE A 83 -8.02 5.48 -7.28
N ILE A 84 -6.76 5.55 -7.69
CA ILE A 84 -6.14 6.78 -8.19
C ILE A 84 -5.76 6.57 -9.66
N PRO A 85 -5.63 7.65 -10.43
CA PRO A 85 -5.08 7.52 -11.79
C PRO A 85 -3.71 6.85 -11.73
N ASP A 86 -3.32 6.19 -12.84
CA ASP A 86 -1.97 5.64 -12.90
C ASP A 86 -0.95 6.76 -12.75
N ILE A 87 0.14 6.45 -12.09
CA ILE A 87 1.18 7.43 -11.79
C ILE A 87 2.49 7.05 -12.47
N GLU A 88 3.22 8.05 -12.90
CA GLU A 88 4.58 7.91 -13.42
C GLU A 88 5.60 8.08 -12.31
N SER A 89 5.36 9.05 -11.40
CA SER A 89 6.35 9.41 -10.38
C SER A 89 5.68 10.10 -9.20
N VAL A 90 6.39 10.12 -8.07
CA VAL A 90 6.02 10.91 -6.90
C VAL A 90 7.01 12.06 -6.83
N ASN A 91 6.50 13.29 -6.86
CA ASN A 91 7.33 14.50 -6.88
C ASN A 91 7.09 15.29 -5.62
N ILE A 92 8.17 15.70 -4.95
CA ILE A 92 8.10 16.46 -3.71
C ILE A 92 8.91 17.73 -3.85
N GLY A 93 8.47 18.79 -3.15
CA GLY A 93 9.19 20.05 -3.05
C GLY A 93 9.68 20.28 -1.62
N ARG A 94 10.00 21.52 -1.29
CA ARG A 94 10.36 21.91 0.08
C ARG A 94 9.09 22.13 0.91
N GLY A 95 9.18 21.84 2.20
CA GLY A 95 8.08 22.10 3.13
C GLY A 95 6.82 21.32 2.82
N ILE A 96 6.98 20.07 2.43
CA ILE A 96 5.88 19.23 1.93
C ILE A 96 4.84 18.88 3.00
N GLY A 97 5.16 19.03 4.30
CA GLY A 97 4.21 18.77 5.37
C GLY A 97 3.99 17.30 5.68
N TYR A 98 4.70 16.38 5.04
CA TYR A 98 4.64 14.95 5.31
C TYR A 98 6.02 14.31 5.14
N ASP A 99 6.20 13.13 5.76
CA ASP A 99 7.44 12.36 5.65
C ASP A 99 7.37 11.44 4.43
N VAL A 100 8.52 11.18 3.80
CA VAL A 100 8.65 10.15 2.76
C VAL A 100 9.50 9.04 3.36
N ILE A 101 8.93 7.85 3.52
CA ILE A 101 9.51 6.75 4.27
C ILE A 101 9.58 5.50 3.39
N GLU A 102 10.73 4.83 3.43
CA GLU A 102 10.89 3.52 2.79
C GLU A 102 10.95 2.45 3.88
N HIS A 103 10.15 1.40 3.73
CA HIS A 103 10.15 0.25 4.61
C HIS A 103 10.82 -0.92 3.91
N VAL A 104 11.85 -1.49 4.54
CA VAL A 104 12.57 -2.65 3.99
C VAL A 104 12.15 -3.87 4.81
N PRO A 105 11.41 -4.83 4.21
CA PRO A 105 10.95 -6.00 4.94
C PRO A 105 12.08 -6.97 5.26
N PRO A 106 11.90 -7.80 6.31
CA PRO A 106 12.80 -8.93 6.54
C PRO A 106 12.85 -9.85 5.32
N GLN A 107 13.91 -10.62 5.19
CA GLN A 107 14.13 -11.48 4.01
C GLN A 107 12.94 -12.42 3.74
N GLU A 108 12.41 -13.07 4.77
CA GLU A 108 11.29 -14.01 4.63
C GLU A 108 10.02 -13.33 4.12
N ILE A 109 9.83 -12.05 4.42
CA ILE A 109 8.70 -11.27 3.90
C ILE A 109 9.01 -10.77 2.49
N GLY A 110 10.23 -10.29 2.26
CA GLY A 110 10.65 -9.78 0.97
C GLY A 110 10.65 -10.82 -0.15
N GLU A 111 10.73 -12.11 0.20
CA GLU A 111 10.64 -13.20 -0.77
C GLU A 111 9.22 -13.45 -1.27
N ILE A 112 8.20 -12.96 -0.56
CA ILE A 112 6.82 -13.06 -1.00
C ILE A 112 6.59 -12.02 -2.09
N SER A 113 6.05 -12.46 -3.22
CA SER A 113 5.69 -11.51 -4.30
C SER A 113 4.37 -11.92 -4.94
N ALA A 114 3.65 -10.92 -5.44
CA ALA A 114 2.40 -11.15 -6.15
C ALA A 114 2.63 -12.03 -7.39
N THR A 115 3.76 -11.83 -8.07
CA THR A 115 4.12 -12.65 -9.24
C THR A 115 4.26 -14.11 -8.88
N LYS A 116 4.98 -14.43 -7.80
CA LYS A 116 5.14 -15.82 -7.34
C LYS A 116 3.81 -16.44 -6.93
N ILE A 117 2.94 -15.69 -6.29
CA ILE A 117 1.61 -16.17 -5.90
C ILE A 117 0.78 -16.50 -7.14
N ARG A 118 0.75 -15.60 -8.13
CA ARG A 118 0.01 -15.81 -9.38
C ARG A 118 0.52 -17.02 -10.15
N GLU A 119 1.82 -17.28 -10.07
CA GLU A 119 2.46 -18.43 -10.73
C GLU A 119 2.31 -19.73 -9.93
N GLY A 120 1.72 -19.67 -8.73
CA GLY A 120 1.54 -20.84 -7.89
C GLY A 120 2.81 -21.34 -7.20
N LYS A 121 3.81 -20.50 -7.03
CA LYS A 121 5.10 -20.87 -6.44
C LYS A 121 5.16 -20.71 -4.93
N ILE A 122 4.19 -20.04 -4.34
CA ILE A 122 4.04 -19.90 -2.89
C ILE A 122 2.58 -19.86 -2.49
#